data_e0842ff32d1a1d3601439ae4138f43db
#
_entry.id   e0842ff32d1a1d3601439ae4138f43db
#
_cell.length_a   1.000
_cell.length_b   1.000
_cell.length_c   1.000
_cell.angle_alpha   90.00
_cell.angle_beta   90.00
_cell.angle_gamma   90.00
#
_symmetry.space_group_name_H-M   'P 1'
#
loop_
_entity.id
_entity.type
_entity.pdbx_description
1 polymer ?
#
loop_
_entity_poly.entity_id
_entity_poly.type
_entity_poly.pdbx_seq_one_letter_code
_entity_poly.pdbx_strand_id
1 'polypeptide(L)'
;MRKWKEYTAMERYPILKEYVERFRQTSFFNEMAGLLSFFYLQGQMLVDYVRIPVWASYLDPRVHVFWIQPTRTGKSIAWEFTGEVARHAGIDADIFTSGTDAGLIGSFKQYKDEDGNYVSEEQPGLLNGKKLLNFDEGSILLQPNPKQFFQEVILYLQQAMNPVGSH
;
A
#
# COMPACT_ATOMS: atom_id res chain seq x y z
N MET A 1 -26.13 6.19 15.28
CA MET A 1 -24.91 5.51 14.80
C MET A 1 -24.36 4.71 15.95
N ARG A 2 -24.36 3.36 15.91
CA ARG A 2 -23.78 2.52 16.96
C ARG A 2 -22.29 2.81 17.07
N LYS A 3 -21.81 3.01 18.28
CA LYS A 3 -20.37 3.22 18.49
C LYS A 3 -19.69 1.90 18.09
N TRP A 4 -18.67 1.96 17.25
CA TRP A 4 -17.94 0.77 16.76
C TRP A 4 -17.43 -0.14 17.91
N LYS A 5 -17.25 0.39 19.13
CA LYS A 5 -16.97 -0.36 20.37
C LYS A 5 -18.01 -1.44 20.73
N GLU A 6 -19.20 -1.37 20.14
CA GLU A 6 -20.23 -2.38 20.33
C GLU A 6 -20.04 -3.61 19.43
N TYR A 7 -19.04 -3.59 18.54
CA TYR A 7 -18.71 -4.76 17.75
C TYR A 7 -17.82 -5.72 18.55
N THR A 8 -18.39 -6.85 18.94
CA THR A 8 -17.75 -7.92 19.72
C THR A 8 -16.50 -8.54 19.07
N ALA A 9 -16.22 -8.22 17.81
CA ALA A 9 -15.05 -8.73 17.10
C ALA A 9 -13.73 -8.38 17.80
N MET A 10 -13.57 -7.17 18.33
CA MET A 10 -12.33 -6.75 18.99
C MET A 10 -12.05 -7.49 20.30
N GLU A 11 -13.08 -7.89 21.02
CA GLU A 11 -12.90 -8.69 22.24
C GLU A 11 -12.41 -10.12 21.94
N ARG A 12 -12.76 -10.64 20.75
CA ARG A 12 -12.35 -11.97 20.29
C ARG A 12 -10.95 -12.04 19.71
N TYR A 13 -10.38 -10.88 19.32
CA TYR A 13 -9.08 -10.82 18.68
C TYR A 13 -8.13 -9.89 19.48
N PRO A 14 -7.43 -10.42 20.49
CA PRO A 14 -6.55 -9.61 21.36
C PRO A 14 -5.49 -8.81 20.60
N ILE A 15 -4.92 -9.40 19.53
CA ILE A 15 -3.90 -8.72 18.70
C ILE A 15 -4.49 -7.50 17.99
N LEU A 16 -5.71 -7.62 17.45
CA LEU A 16 -6.40 -6.49 16.83
C LEU A 16 -6.65 -5.38 17.86
N LYS A 17 -7.12 -5.74 19.05
CA LYS A 17 -7.35 -4.78 20.13
C LYS A 17 -6.08 -4.05 20.51
N GLU A 18 -4.99 -4.78 20.75
CA GLU A 18 -3.70 -4.20 21.11
C GLU A 18 -3.17 -3.27 20.02
N TYR A 19 -3.25 -3.70 18.76
CA TYR A 19 -2.83 -2.88 17.62
C TYR A 19 -3.61 -1.55 17.57
N VAL A 20 -4.93 -1.59 17.67
CA VAL A 20 -5.78 -0.39 17.62
C VAL A 20 -5.50 0.53 18.82
N GLU A 21 -5.27 -0.01 20.00
CA GLU A 21 -4.91 0.77 21.19
C GLU A 21 -3.56 1.48 21.01
N ARG A 22 -2.54 0.80 20.49
CA ARG A 22 -1.24 1.40 20.17
C ARG A 22 -1.34 2.44 19.04
N PHE A 23 -2.10 2.15 18.00
CA PHE A 23 -2.36 3.09 16.91
C PHE A 23 -2.98 4.39 17.44
N ARG A 24 -3.91 4.33 18.37
CA ARG A 24 -4.51 5.50 19.00
C ARG A 24 -3.52 6.38 19.77
N GLN A 25 -2.45 5.81 20.26
CA GLN A 25 -1.41 6.55 20.99
C GLN A 25 -0.52 7.37 20.05
N THR A 26 -0.48 7.03 18.76
CA THR A 26 0.38 7.71 17.77
C THR A 26 -0.24 9.02 17.25
N SER A 27 -1.56 9.14 17.29
CA SER A 27 -2.26 10.30 16.70
C SER A 27 -3.68 10.45 17.23
N PHE A 28 -4.29 11.60 16.95
CA PHE A 28 -5.68 11.93 17.32
C PHE A 28 -6.73 11.15 16.51
N PHE A 29 -6.41 9.95 16.05
CA PHE A 29 -7.30 9.19 15.20
C PHE A 29 -8.37 8.44 15.93
N ASN A 30 -9.47 8.28 15.23
CA ASN A 30 -10.49 7.35 15.66
C ASN A 30 -10.00 5.91 15.45
N GLU A 31 -10.57 5.04 16.22
CA GLU A 31 -10.25 3.61 16.23
C GLU A 31 -10.54 2.91 14.89
N MET A 32 -11.41 3.50 14.04
CA MET A 32 -11.70 2.97 12.71
C MET A 32 -10.47 3.02 11.79
N ALA A 33 -9.67 4.08 11.88
CA ALA A 33 -8.43 4.17 11.12
C ALA A 33 -7.43 3.09 11.52
N GLY A 34 -7.31 2.81 12.83
CA GLY A 34 -6.49 1.71 13.35
C GLY A 34 -7.01 0.35 12.88
N LEU A 35 -8.31 0.14 12.88
CA LEU A 35 -8.91 -1.09 12.40
C LEU A 35 -8.63 -1.31 10.89
N LEU A 36 -8.81 -0.29 10.07
CA LEU A 36 -8.54 -0.38 8.64
C LEU A 36 -7.06 -0.60 8.32
N SER A 37 -6.15 0.06 9.05
CA SER A 37 -4.71 -0.15 8.88
C SER A 37 -4.28 -1.55 9.30
N PHE A 38 -4.91 -2.14 10.33
CA PHE A 38 -4.68 -3.52 10.70
C PHE A 38 -5.09 -4.49 9.58
N PHE A 39 -6.30 -4.35 9.02
CA PHE A 39 -6.74 -5.19 7.91
C PHE A 39 -5.89 -5.01 6.66
N TYR A 40 -5.41 -3.81 6.39
CA TYR A 40 -4.47 -3.53 5.32
C TYR A 40 -3.18 -4.34 5.48
N LEU A 41 -2.57 -4.32 6.67
CA LEU A 41 -1.37 -5.13 6.97
C LEU A 41 -1.67 -6.63 6.91
N GLN A 42 -2.76 -7.07 7.52
CA GLN A 42 -3.14 -8.48 7.55
C GLN A 42 -3.40 -9.02 6.15
N GLY A 43 -4.09 -8.26 5.30
CA GLY A 43 -4.34 -8.65 3.91
C GLY A 43 -3.02 -8.83 3.14
N GLN A 44 -2.06 -7.95 3.36
CA GLN A 44 -0.76 -8.04 2.72
C GLN A 44 0.08 -9.24 3.22
N MET A 45 -0.02 -9.58 4.49
CA MET A 45 0.63 -10.79 5.03
C MET A 45 0.04 -12.09 4.47
N LEU A 46 -1.25 -12.08 4.15
CA LEU A 46 -1.99 -13.27 3.72
C LEU A 46 -2.04 -13.45 2.19
N VAL A 47 -1.62 -12.47 1.41
CA VAL A 47 -1.79 -12.47 -0.05
C VAL A 47 -1.18 -13.67 -0.76
N ASP A 48 -0.08 -14.19 -0.25
CA ASP A 48 0.60 -15.35 -0.84
C ASP A 48 0.00 -16.70 -0.40
N TYR A 49 -0.84 -16.70 0.63
CA TYR A 49 -1.35 -17.92 1.28
C TYR A 49 -2.85 -18.13 1.13
N VAL A 50 -3.61 -17.06 0.94
CA VAL A 50 -5.08 -17.09 0.96
C VAL A 50 -5.66 -16.67 -0.37
N ARG A 51 -6.59 -17.48 -0.89
CA ARG A 51 -7.42 -17.16 -2.05
C ARG A 51 -8.86 -17.42 -1.68
N ILE A 52 -9.74 -16.46 -1.93
CA ILE A 52 -11.17 -16.54 -1.65
C ILE A 52 -11.87 -16.86 -2.97
N PRO A 53 -12.41 -18.08 -3.15
CA PRO A 53 -13.07 -18.44 -4.40
C PRO A 53 -14.36 -17.63 -4.56
N VAL A 54 -14.54 -17.03 -5.74
CA VAL A 54 -15.74 -16.30 -6.12
C VAL A 54 -16.12 -16.72 -7.54
N TRP A 55 -17.08 -17.62 -7.65
CA TRP A 55 -17.57 -18.17 -8.93
C TRP A 55 -16.42 -18.80 -9.74
N ALA A 56 -16.18 -18.30 -10.94
CA ALA A 56 -15.11 -18.77 -11.83
C ALA A 56 -13.74 -18.05 -11.60
N SER A 57 -13.65 -17.23 -10.56
CA SER A 57 -12.47 -16.42 -10.23
C SER A 57 -12.16 -16.54 -8.75
N TYR A 58 -11.25 -15.72 -8.28
CA TYR A 58 -10.94 -15.60 -6.86
C TYR A 58 -10.59 -14.15 -6.50
N LEU A 59 -10.72 -13.84 -5.21
CA LEU A 59 -10.22 -12.62 -4.61
C LEU A 59 -9.04 -12.95 -3.70
N ASP A 60 -8.11 -12.05 -3.60
CA ASP A 60 -7.10 -12.09 -2.57
C ASP A 60 -7.50 -11.21 -1.36
N PRO A 61 -6.86 -11.39 -0.20
CA PRO A 61 -7.25 -10.70 1.03
C PRO A 61 -6.76 -9.25 1.12
N ARG A 62 -6.11 -8.71 0.09
CA ARG A 62 -5.57 -7.35 0.13
C ARG A 62 -6.68 -6.30 0.23
N VAL A 63 -6.42 -5.28 1.02
CA VAL A 63 -7.31 -4.13 1.20
C VAL A 63 -6.57 -2.89 0.74
N HIS A 64 -7.15 -2.15 -0.20
CA HIS A 64 -6.62 -0.88 -0.66
C HIS A 64 -7.35 0.25 0.06
N VAL A 65 -6.62 1.17 0.66
CA VAL A 65 -7.19 2.20 1.54
C VAL A 65 -6.95 3.57 0.95
N PHE A 66 -8.04 4.32 0.74
CA PHE A 66 -7.99 5.76 0.50
C PHE A 66 -8.32 6.48 1.80
N TRP A 67 -7.35 7.23 2.32
CA TRP A 67 -7.50 7.96 3.55
C TRP A 67 -7.60 9.46 3.29
N ILE A 68 -8.80 9.99 3.43
CA ILE A 68 -9.08 11.41 3.25
C ILE A 68 -9.25 12.05 4.62
N GLN A 69 -8.38 13.00 4.94
CA GLN A 69 -8.38 13.69 6.22
C GLN A 69 -7.82 15.11 6.08
N PRO A 70 -8.26 16.08 6.89
CA PRO A 70 -7.68 17.41 6.91
C PRO A 70 -6.16 17.40 7.16
N THR A 71 -5.49 18.41 6.66
CA THR A 71 -4.05 18.59 6.92
C THR A 71 -3.78 18.85 8.40
N ARG A 72 -2.57 18.51 8.86
CA ARG A 72 -2.10 18.72 10.25
C ARG A 72 -2.89 17.96 11.33
N THR A 73 -3.52 16.87 10.96
CA THR A 73 -4.26 16.01 11.91
C THR A 73 -3.52 14.71 12.27
N GLY A 74 -2.22 14.62 11.96
CA GLY A 74 -1.38 13.48 12.33
C GLY A 74 -1.44 12.29 11.35
N LYS A 75 -2.01 12.44 10.16
CA LYS A 75 -2.14 11.38 9.16
C LYS A 75 -0.80 10.67 8.86
N SER A 76 0.26 11.45 8.61
CA SER A 76 1.59 10.91 8.28
C SER A 76 2.15 10.07 9.44
N ILE A 77 1.97 10.51 10.69
CA ILE A 77 2.42 9.76 11.88
C ILE A 77 1.74 8.40 11.97
N ALA A 78 0.45 8.33 11.66
CA ALA A 78 -0.29 7.07 11.66
C ALA A 78 0.20 6.11 10.57
N TRP A 79 0.55 6.62 9.40
CA TRP A 79 1.13 5.84 8.32
C TRP A 79 2.56 5.40 8.61
N GLU A 80 3.36 6.24 9.26
CA GLU A 80 4.69 5.87 9.76
C GLU A 80 4.59 4.69 10.73
N PHE A 81 3.68 4.75 11.70
CA PHE A 81 3.43 3.64 12.62
C PHE A 81 3.04 2.36 11.86
N THR A 82 2.12 2.46 10.90
CA THR A 82 1.72 1.31 10.09
C THR A 82 2.89 0.73 9.30
N GLY A 83 3.74 1.58 8.72
CA GLY A 83 4.97 1.19 8.02
C GLY A 83 6.00 0.53 8.96
N GLU A 84 6.17 1.03 10.17
CA GLU A 84 7.04 0.42 11.20
C GLU A 84 6.57 -0.99 11.54
N VAL A 85 5.28 -1.17 11.80
CA VAL A 85 4.71 -2.50 12.08
C VAL A 85 4.90 -3.43 10.88
N ALA A 86 4.70 -2.95 9.65
CA ALA A 86 4.93 -3.71 8.44
C ALA A 86 6.38 -4.23 8.36
N ARG A 87 7.36 -3.35 8.54
CA ARG A 87 8.79 -3.70 8.51
C ARG A 87 9.15 -4.72 9.58
N HIS A 88 8.64 -4.56 10.80
CA HIS A 88 8.85 -5.54 11.88
C HIS A 88 8.19 -6.89 11.60
N ALA A 89 7.11 -6.89 10.84
CA ALA A 89 6.45 -8.12 10.36
C ALA A 89 7.12 -8.74 9.12
N GLY A 90 8.24 -8.17 8.64
CA GLY A 90 8.94 -8.65 7.45
C GLY A 90 8.26 -8.30 6.14
N ILE A 91 7.33 -7.33 6.13
CA ILE A 91 6.70 -6.82 4.94
C ILE A 91 7.56 -5.68 4.39
N ASP A 92 7.99 -5.79 3.13
CA ASP A 92 8.72 -4.73 2.46
C ASP A 92 7.76 -3.57 2.15
N ALA A 93 7.89 -2.49 2.93
CA ALA A 93 7.02 -1.32 2.89
C ALA A 93 7.81 -0.07 2.48
N ASP A 94 7.26 0.72 1.57
CA ASP A 94 7.85 1.98 1.13
C ASP A 94 6.82 3.10 1.04
N ILE A 95 7.30 4.35 1.04
CA ILE A 95 6.47 5.54 0.93
C ILE A 95 6.85 6.26 -0.37
N PHE A 96 5.88 6.38 -1.26
CA PHE A 96 6.03 7.17 -2.47
C PHE A 96 5.60 8.62 -2.19
N THR A 97 6.57 9.50 -2.12
CA THR A 97 6.33 10.93 -1.87
C THR A 97 6.29 11.75 -3.14
N SER A 98 7.15 11.43 -4.10
CA SER A 98 7.19 12.06 -5.43
C SER A 98 8.09 11.23 -6.34
N GLY A 99 7.85 11.28 -7.64
CA GLY A 99 8.71 10.56 -8.60
C GLY A 99 8.12 10.57 -10.00
N THR A 100 8.84 9.91 -10.89
CA THR A 100 8.43 9.65 -12.26
C THR A 100 7.84 8.25 -12.38
N ASP A 101 7.17 7.97 -13.50
CA ASP A 101 6.77 6.63 -13.92
C ASP A 101 7.95 5.65 -13.88
N ALA A 102 9.11 6.03 -14.40
CA ALA A 102 10.34 5.24 -14.35
C ALA A 102 10.78 4.91 -12.91
N GLY A 103 10.59 5.83 -11.97
CA GLY A 103 10.87 5.58 -10.54
C GLY A 103 9.88 4.60 -9.91
N LEU A 104 8.64 4.59 -10.38
CA LEU A 104 7.59 3.71 -9.87
C LEU A 104 7.65 2.30 -10.50
N ILE A 105 7.80 2.23 -11.83
CA ILE A 105 7.73 0.98 -12.59
C ILE A 105 9.12 0.37 -12.81
N GLY A 106 10.12 1.22 -12.97
CA GLY A 106 11.48 0.87 -13.37
C GLY A 106 11.85 1.41 -14.76
N SER A 107 13.12 1.25 -15.09
CA SER A 107 13.67 1.69 -16.37
C SER A 107 14.82 0.80 -16.79
N PHE A 108 15.27 0.96 -18.04
CA PHE A 108 16.50 0.35 -18.54
C PHE A 108 17.56 1.43 -18.72
N LYS A 109 18.72 1.21 -18.12
CA LYS A 109 19.88 2.06 -18.35
C LYS A 109 20.77 1.42 -19.40
N GLN A 110 21.03 2.14 -20.49
CA GLN A 110 21.97 1.69 -21.50
C GLN A 110 23.33 2.34 -21.26
N TYR A 111 24.36 1.54 -21.25
CA TYR A 111 25.76 2.00 -21.21
C TYR A 111 26.61 1.15 -22.16
N LYS A 112 27.79 1.64 -22.49
CA LYS A 112 28.80 0.86 -23.22
C LYS A 112 29.70 0.15 -22.22
N ASP A 113 29.90 -1.14 -22.44
CA ASP A 113 30.91 -1.91 -21.71
C ASP A 113 32.34 -1.54 -22.15
N GLU A 114 33.33 -2.16 -21.54
CA GLU A 114 34.75 -1.93 -21.84
C GLU A 114 35.13 -2.31 -23.29
N ASP A 115 34.37 -3.21 -23.91
CA ASP A 115 34.55 -3.66 -25.30
C ASP A 115 33.78 -2.79 -26.32
N GLY A 116 33.05 -1.76 -25.84
CA GLY A 116 32.28 -0.84 -26.66
C GLY A 116 30.89 -1.33 -27.09
N ASN A 117 30.42 -2.47 -26.59
CA ASN A 117 29.08 -2.98 -26.83
C ASN A 117 28.05 -2.28 -25.97
N TYR A 118 26.83 -2.09 -26.50
CA TYR A 118 25.72 -1.58 -25.69
C TYR A 118 25.16 -2.67 -24.80
N VAL A 119 25.23 -2.43 -23.50
CA VAL A 119 24.62 -3.27 -22.45
C VAL A 119 23.42 -2.53 -21.88
N SER A 120 22.32 -3.25 -21.66
CA SER A 120 21.11 -2.73 -21.04
C SER A 120 20.95 -3.36 -19.66
N GLU A 121 20.92 -2.53 -18.63
CA GLU A 121 20.71 -2.94 -17.23
C GLU A 121 19.35 -2.48 -16.76
N GLU A 122 18.58 -3.42 -16.20
CA GLU A 122 17.28 -3.13 -15.61
C GLU A 122 17.47 -2.41 -14.27
N GLN A 123 16.81 -1.27 -14.13
CA GLN A 123 16.68 -0.55 -12.87
C GLN A 123 15.26 -0.76 -12.33
N PRO A 124 15.08 -1.59 -11.29
CA PRO A 124 13.75 -1.89 -10.76
C PRO A 124 13.11 -0.63 -10.15
N GLY A 125 11.83 -0.45 -10.41
CA GLY A 125 11.03 0.60 -9.78
C GLY A 125 10.48 0.18 -8.41
N LEU A 126 9.81 1.11 -7.74
CA LEU A 126 9.23 0.88 -6.42
C LEU A 126 8.15 -0.20 -6.38
N LEU A 127 7.44 -0.43 -7.49
CA LEU A 127 6.45 -1.51 -7.59
C LEU A 127 7.09 -2.90 -7.69
N ASN A 128 8.37 -2.97 -8.07
CA ASN A 128 9.05 -4.24 -8.22
C ASN A 128 9.46 -4.78 -6.85
N GLY A 129 8.80 -5.84 -6.41
CA GLY A 129 9.10 -6.53 -5.15
C GLY A 129 8.55 -5.86 -3.89
N LYS A 130 7.97 -4.66 -3.97
CA LYS A 130 7.36 -4.01 -2.81
C LYS A 130 5.97 -4.57 -2.55
N LYS A 131 5.76 -5.06 -1.33
CA LYS A 131 4.46 -5.61 -0.92
C LYS A 131 3.50 -4.56 -0.42
N LEU A 132 3.99 -3.40 0.00
CA LEU A 132 3.20 -2.34 0.59
C LEU A 132 3.73 -0.99 0.13
N LEU A 133 2.90 -0.25 -0.61
CA LEU A 133 3.25 1.07 -1.11
C LEU A 133 2.24 2.11 -0.62
N ASN A 134 2.74 3.10 0.10
CA ASN A 134 1.95 4.23 0.58
C ASN A 134 2.21 5.46 -0.27
N PHE A 135 1.15 6.10 -0.75
CA PHE A 135 1.21 7.40 -1.39
C PHE A 135 0.87 8.48 -0.36
N ASP A 136 1.86 9.28 0.06
CA ASP A 136 1.63 10.35 1.03
C ASP A 136 0.72 11.46 0.45
N GLU A 137 0.84 11.73 -0.84
CA GLU A 137 0.05 12.75 -1.55
C GLU A 137 -0.85 12.10 -2.62
N GLY A 138 -1.90 11.41 -2.18
CA GLY A 138 -2.85 10.74 -3.08
C GLY A 138 -3.66 11.68 -3.99
N SER A 139 -3.69 12.98 -3.70
CA SER A 139 -4.36 14.00 -4.53
C SER A 139 -3.84 14.05 -5.97
N ILE A 140 -2.58 13.71 -6.18
CA ILE A 140 -1.95 13.61 -7.50
C ILE A 140 -2.69 12.61 -8.40
N LEU A 141 -3.15 11.49 -7.83
CA LEU A 141 -3.86 10.44 -8.55
C LEU A 141 -5.32 10.83 -8.90
N LEU A 142 -5.85 11.85 -8.24
CA LEU A 142 -7.26 12.26 -8.35
C LEU A 142 -7.44 13.55 -9.17
N GLN A 143 -6.40 14.04 -9.83
CA GLN A 143 -6.49 15.26 -10.63
C GLN A 143 -7.40 15.06 -11.85
N PRO A 144 -8.28 16.04 -12.19
CA PRO A 144 -9.25 15.89 -13.29
C PRO A 144 -8.62 15.69 -14.67
N ASN A 145 -7.42 16.20 -14.89
CA ASN A 145 -6.65 16.05 -16.12
C ASN A 145 -5.19 15.76 -15.75
N PRO A 146 -4.87 14.53 -15.35
CA PRO A 146 -3.50 14.19 -15.03
C PRO A 146 -2.64 14.33 -16.29
N LYS A 147 -1.40 14.82 -16.12
CA LYS A 147 -0.40 14.78 -17.19
C LYS A 147 -0.28 13.35 -17.71
N GLN A 148 0.10 13.18 -18.97
CA GLN A 148 0.11 11.86 -19.64
C GLN A 148 0.80 10.76 -18.81
N PHE A 149 1.93 11.06 -18.21
CA PHE A 149 2.66 10.10 -17.38
C PHE A 149 1.88 9.63 -16.13
N PHE A 150 1.01 10.47 -15.55
CA PHE A 150 0.15 10.06 -14.44
C PHE A 150 -0.99 9.14 -14.87
N GLN A 151 -1.44 9.22 -16.11
CA GLN A 151 -2.43 8.28 -16.65
C GLN A 151 -1.84 6.87 -16.69
N GLU A 152 -0.59 6.74 -17.12
CA GLU A 152 0.13 5.47 -17.13
C GLU A 152 0.32 4.94 -15.70
N VAL A 153 0.75 5.78 -14.75
CA VAL A 153 0.85 5.40 -13.32
C VAL A 153 -0.48 4.88 -12.78
N ILE A 154 -1.59 5.56 -13.05
CA ILE A 154 -2.92 5.11 -12.62
C ILE A 154 -3.24 3.73 -13.21
N LEU A 155 -2.95 3.50 -14.49
CA LEU A 155 -3.18 2.22 -15.15
C LEU A 155 -2.36 1.09 -14.51
N TYR A 156 -1.07 1.33 -14.22
CA TYR A 156 -0.22 0.35 -13.54
C TYR A 156 -0.69 0.08 -12.11
N LEU A 157 -1.13 1.10 -11.38
CA LEU A 157 -1.71 0.90 -10.05
C LEU A 157 -2.99 0.06 -10.12
N GLN A 158 -3.85 0.30 -11.09
CA GLN A 158 -5.04 -0.53 -11.30
C GLN A 158 -4.68 -1.99 -11.57
N GLN A 159 -3.65 -2.25 -12.37
CA GLN A 159 -3.15 -3.60 -12.61
C GLN A 159 -2.58 -4.23 -11.33
N ALA A 160 -1.79 -3.49 -10.57
CA ALA A 160 -1.22 -3.95 -9.30
C ALA A 160 -2.30 -4.25 -8.24
N MET A 161 -3.47 -3.62 -8.34
CA MET A 161 -4.61 -3.87 -7.44
C MET A 161 -5.44 -5.10 -7.84
N ASN A 162 -5.23 -5.67 -9.02
CA ASN A 162 -5.90 -6.91 -9.41
C ASN A 162 -5.43 -8.09 -8.54
N PRO A 163 -6.28 -9.13 -8.36
CA PRO A 163 -5.88 -10.32 -7.61
C PRO A 163 -4.61 -10.96 -8.18
N VAL A 164 -3.69 -11.32 -7.30
CA VAL A 164 -2.41 -11.94 -7.68
C VAL A 164 -2.66 -13.26 -8.42
N GLY A 165 -2.09 -13.40 -9.63
CA GLY A 165 -2.25 -14.59 -10.48
C GLY A 165 -3.53 -14.61 -11.31
N SER A 166 -4.23 -13.49 -11.47
CA SER A 166 -5.39 -13.34 -12.36
C SER A 166 -5.00 -13.18 -13.85
N HIS A 167 -3.72 -13.36 -14.17
CA HIS A 167 -3.16 -13.24 -15.53
C HIS A 167 -2.65 -14.58 -16.03
#